data_e78e4f9b56c0ea17a34c7b21c03c1e20
#
_entry.id   e78e4f9b56c0ea17a34c7b21c03c1e20
#
_cell.length_a   1.000
_cell.length_b   1.000
_cell.length_c   1.000
_cell.angle_alpha   90.00
_cell.angle_beta   90.00
_cell.angle_gamma   90.00
#
_symmetry.space_group_name_H-M   'P 1'
#
loop_
_entity.id
_entity.type
_entity.pdbx_description
1 polymer ?
#
loop_
_entity_poly.entity_id
_entity_poly.type
_entity_poly.pdbx_seq_one_letter_code
_entity_poly.pdbx_strand_id
1 'polypeptide(L)'
;MRLSALACLLLSTLAAPQAHARERLLWLVRDLPPFTIFEGAAKGQGVVDQMLPMLIAQMPEYDHSVVRVNRARGIQMLQEPSFTCDPTLLWTPERAAYVTFSKPLLGVMSSGLVVRKQDKALLAPYLEQHQVDLAPLLAHSQLKLGIVAQRSYSAQVDDILRGLPEQALSRHYGTEATASLLQMQQLGRLQIVLGYWPEIRYLIQQQGGAAEDYDFYPIKGVKQYQFLRVGCSNTDLGRQAIARIDKLLPALRRDTLPGLYARWLEPELQSSYLHQAREFFESSAADAPPVP
;
A
#
# COMPACT_ATOMS: atom_id res chain seq x y z
N MET A 1 84.62 -9.40 -27.03
CA MET A 1 83.87 -8.66 -25.95
C MET A 1 82.52 -8.33 -26.53
N ARG A 2 81.46 -9.05 -26.16
CA ARG A 2 80.07 -8.76 -26.57
C ARG A 2 79.28 -8.60 -25.31
N LEU A 3 78.81 -7.37 -24.99
CA LEU A 3 77.91 -7.05 -23.88
C LEU A 3 76.45 -7.34 -24.34
N SER A 4 75.84 -8.30 -23.69
CA SER A 4 74.38 -8.53 -23.82
C SER A 4 73.66 -7.68 -22.80
N ALA A 5 72.90 -6.72 -23.29
CA ALA A 5 71.99 -5.90 -22.45
C ALA A 5 70.66 -6.67 -22.27
N LEU A 6 70.42 -7.08 -21.03
CA LEU A 6 69.13 -7.68 -20.62
C LEU A 6 68.12 -6.57 -20.33
N ALA A 7 67.11 -6.37 -21.21
CA ALA A 7 66.02 -5.45 -20.99
C ALA A 7 64.90 -6.14 -20.15
N CYS A 8 64.77 -5.79 -18.85
CA CYS A 8 63.66 -6.21 -18.01
C CYS A 8 62.39 -5.38 -18.37
N LEU A 9 61.48 -5.99 -19.09
CA LEU A 9 60.14 -5.44 -19.30
C LEU A 9 59.30 -5.61 -18.03
N LEU A 10 59.14 -4.56 -17.25
CA LEU A 10 58.19 -4.50 -16.17
C LEU A 10 56.75 -4.39 -16.74
N LEU A 11 56.04 -5.52 -16.81
CA LEU A 11 54.59 -5.51 -17.05
C LEU A 11 53.87 -5.00 -15.81
N SER A 12 53.56 -3.70 -15.80
CA SER A 12 52.63 -3.09 -14.84
C SER A 12 51.23 -3.56 -15.19
N THR A 13 50.69 -4.57 -14.50
CA THR A 13 49.27 -4.95 -14.55
C THR A 13 48.44 -3.84 -13.94
N LEU A 14 47.87 -2.98 -14.78
CA LEU A 14 46.80 -2.05 -14.37
C LEU A 14 45.58 -2.92 -14.00
N ALA A 15 45.41 -3.16 -12.70
CA ALA A 15 44.13 -3.65 -12.17
C ALA A 15 43.08 -2.59 -12.41
N ALA A 16 42.35 -2.69 -13.53
CA ALA A 16 41.15 -1.87 -13.73
C ALA A 16 40.16 -2.19 -12.61
N PRO A 17 39.63 -1.18 -11.92
CA PRO A 17 38.56 -1.41 -10.95
C PRO A 17 37.42 -2.09 -11.69
N GLN A 18 37.05 -3.31 -11.27
CA GLN A 18 35.85 -3.97 -11.75
C GLN A 18 34.67 -3.12 -11.28
N ALA A 19 34.11 -2.34 -12.20
CA ALA A 19 32.82 -1.71 -11.98
C ALA A 19 31.78 -2.83 -11.82
N HIS A 20 31.49 -3.20 -10.57
CA HIS A 20 30.36 -4.07 -10.29
C HIS A 20 29.12 -3.36 -10.81
N ALA A 21 28.43 -3.97 -11.78
CA ALA A 21 27.12 -3.49 -12.21
C ALA A 21 26.22 -3.43 -10.96
N ARG A 22 25.57 -2.29 -10.74
CA ARG A 22 24.65 -2.16 -9.62
C ARG A 22 23.48 -3.12 -9.81
N GLU A 23 23.06 -3.77 -8.73
CA GLU A 23 21.86 -4.60 -8.74
C GLU A 23 20.62 -3.76 -9.01
N ARG A 24 19.76 -4.23 -9.93
CA ARG A 24 18.55 -3.50 -10.32
C ARG A 24 17.41 -3.80 -9.37
N LEU A 25 17.00 -2.81 -8.57
CA LEU A 25 15.82 -2.86 -7.72
C LEU A 25 14.59 -2.40 -8.50
N LEU A 26 13.61 -3.29 -8.61
CA LEU A 26 12.36 -3.04 -9.28
C LEU A 26 11.27 -2.62 -8.27
N TRP A 27 10.76 -1.39 -8.40
CA TRP A 27 9.65 -0.87 -7.60
C TRP A 27 8.33 -1.10 -8.31
N LEU A 28 7.43 -1.84 -7.67
CA LEU A 28 6.09 -2.08 -8.18
C LEU A 28 5.15 -1.00 -7.66
N VAL A 29 4.59 -0.22 -8.56
CA VAL A 29 3.59 0.79 -8.25
C VAL A 29 2.29 0.47 -8.99
N ARG A 30 1.16 0.80 -8.36
CA ARG A 30 -0.16 0.57 -8.94
C ARG A 30 -1.02 1.81 -8.80
N ASP A 31 -2.05 1.91 -9.63
CA ASP A 31 -3.04 2.96 -9.47
C ASP A 31 -3.75 2.75 -8.13
N LEU A 32 -3.48 3.63 -7.20
CA LEU A 32 -3.96 3.55 -5.83
C LEU A 32 -4.03 4.97 -5.23
N PRO A 33 -4.92 5.83 -5.74
CA PRO A 33 -5.06 7.15 -5.16
C PRO A 33 -5.53 7.03 -3.67
N PRO A 34 -5.10 7.92 -2.79
CA PRO A 34 -4.18 9.02 -3.01
C PRO A 34 -2.69 8.65 -2.84
N PHE A 35 -2.32 7.37 -2.88
CA PHE A 35 -0.92 6.93 -2.74
C PHE A 35 -0.14 7.13 -4.03
N THR A 36 -0.66 6.63 -5.15
CA THR A 36 -0.06 6.77 -6.48
C THR A 36 -1.12 7.24 -7.45
N ILE A 37 -0.86 8.35 -8.14
CA ILE A 37 -1.80 9.02 -9.03
C ILE A 37 -1.14 9.21 -10.40
N PHE A 38 -1.58 8.44 -11.38
CA PHE A 38 -0.98 8.47 -12.71
C PHE A 38 -1.61 9.47 -13.66
N GLU A 39 -2.83 9.94 -13.40
CA GLU A 39 -3.61 10.77 -14.30
C GLU A 39 -4.35 11.90 -13.56
N GLY A 40 -4.87 12.86 -14.31
CA GLY A 40 -5.65 13.98 -13.77
C GLY A 40 -4.79 15.10 -13.15
N ALA A 41 -5.46 16.08 -12.55
CA ALA A 41 -4.82 17.29 -12.01
C ALA A 41 -3.84 17.02 -10.84
N ALA A 42 -4.04 15.93 -10.12
CA ALA A 42 -3.18 15.53 -9.00
C ALA A 42 -2.12 14.47 -9.38
N LYS A 43 -1.87 14.26 -10.69
CA LYS A 43 -0.84 13.33 -11.16
C LYS A 43 0.51 13.59 -10.49
N GLY A 44 1.15 12.53 -9.97
CA GLY A 44 2.46 12.61 -9.31
C GLY A 44 2.43 13.26 -7.93
N GLN A 45 1.25 13.57 -7.37
CA GLN A 45 1.11 14.21 -6.06
C GLN A 45 0.75 13.22 -4.94
N GLY A 46 0.60 11.95 -5.26
CA GLY A 46 0.28 10.91 -4.27
C GLY A 46 1.39 10.72 -3.24
N VAL A 47 1.05 10.06 -2.14
CA VAL A 47 1.99 9.81 -1.03
C VAL A 47 3.22 9.05 -1.50
N VAL A 48 3.04 7.99 -2.28
CA VAL A 48 4.13 7.18 -2.85
C VAL A 48 4.86 7.93 -3.96
N ASP A 49 4.13 8.70 -4.77
CA ASP A 49 4.73 9.51 -5.83
C ASP A 49 5.78 10.48 -5.26
N GLN A 50 5.53 11.00 -4.05
CA GLN A 50 6.46 11.92 -3.37
C GLN A 50 7.51 11.18 -2.54
N MET A 51 7.16 10.09 -1.87
CA MET A 51 8.04 9.33 -0.99
C MET A 51 9.08 8.51 -1.76
N LEU A 52 8.68 7.83 -2.83
CA LEU A 52 9.55 6.88 -3.54
C LEU A 52 10.81 7.53 -4.10
N PRO A 53 10.75 8.72 -4.73
CA PRO A 53 11.97 9.43 -5.14
C PRO A 53 12.91 9.74 -3.98
N MET A 54 12.40 10.03 -2.78
CA MET A 54 13.23 10.27 -1.59
C MET A 54 13.96 9.00 -1.14
N LEU A 55 13.27 7.84 -1.15
CA LEU A 55 13.90 6.55 -0.86
C LEU A 55 14.98 6.20 -1.90
N ILE A 56 14.68 6.34 -3.18
CA ILE A 56 15.60 6.08 -4.29
C ILE A 56 16.88 6.94 -4.14
N ALA A 57 16.72 8.21 -3.86
CA ALA A 57 17.87 9.12 -3.68
C ALA A 57 18.78 8.73 -2.51
N GLN A 58 18.23 8.04 -1.48
CA GLN A 58 18.98 7.59 -0.31
C GLN A 58 19.55 6.15 -0.46
N MET A 59 19.34 5.52 -1.60
CA MET A 59 19.80 4.15 -1.90
C MET A 59 20.57 4.10 -3.23
N PRO A 60 21.64 4.94 -3.40
CA PRO A 60 22.38 5.08 -4.66
C PRO A 60 23.20 3.82 -5.03
N GLU A 61 23.30 2.86 -4.12
CA GLU A 61 23.96 1.56 -4.34
C GLU A 61 23.23 0.66 -5.32
N TYR A 62 21.94 0.91 -5.58
CA TYR A 62 21.10 0.14 -6.52
C TYR A 62 20.82 0.93 -7.81
N ASP A 63 20.54 0.20 -8.88
CA ASP A 63 19.92 0.74 -10.10
C ASP A 63 18.41 0.60 -9.98
N HIS A 64 17.67 1.70 -9.98
CA HIS A 64 16.24 1.70 -9.68
C HIS A 64 15.39 1.76 -10.95
N SER A 65 14.37 0.90 -11.00
CA SER A 65 13.33 0.94 -12.03
C SER A 65 11.95 0.94 -11.38
N VAL A 66 11.04 1.77 -11.88
CA VAL A 66 9.67 1.85 -11.40
C VAL A 66 8.73 1.29 -12.46
N VAL A 67 7.91 0.31 -12.10
CA VAL A 67 7.00 -0.38 -13.03
C VAL A 67 5.57 -0.31 -12.51
N ARG A 68 4.68 0.19 -13.36
CA ARG A 68 3.23 0.17 -13.10
C ARG A 68 2.69 -1.24 -13.34
N VAL A 69 2.05 -1.81 -12.33
CA VAL A 69 1.43 -3.14 -12.38
C VAL A 69 0.03 -3.10 -11.79
N ASN A 70 -0.82 -4.05 -12.14
CA ASN A 70 -2.03 -4.30 -11.36
C ASN A 70 -1.69 -5.13 -10.11
N ARG A 71 -2.63 -5.20 -9.16
CA ARG A 71 -2.43 -5.89 -7.88
C ARG A 71 -2.02 -7.36 -8.04
N ALA A 72 -2.73 -8.10 -8.89
CA ALA A 72 -2.48 -9.52 -9.11
C ALA A 72 -1.05 -9.77 -9.62
N ARG A 73 -0.64 -8.99 -10.64
CA ARG A 73 0.72 -9.08 -11.18
C ARG A 73 1.78 -8.67 -10.16
N GLY A 74 1.53 -7.62 -9.38
CA GLY A 74 2.43 -7.18 -8.31
C GLY A 74 2.66 -8.27 -7.26
N ILE A 75 1.60 -8.91 -6.78
CA ILE A 75 1.71 -10.04 -5.83
C ILE A 75 2.46 -11.21 -6.44
N GLN A 76 2.18 -11.57 -7.70
CA GLN A 76 2.90 -12.63 -8.39
C GLN A 76 4.40 -12.32 -8.49
N MET A 77 4.78 -11.11 -8.87
CA MET A 77 6.19 -10.71 -8.98
C MET A 77 6.94 -10.73 -7.63
N LEU A 78 6.24 -10.43 -6.52
CA LEU A 78 6.82 -10.54 -5.18
C LEU A 78 7.06 -11.99 -4.75
N GLN A 79 6.32 -12.96 -5.30
CA GLN A 79 6.54 -14.40 -5.06
C GLN A 79 7.72 -14.97 -5.85
N GLU A 80 8.11 -14.29 -6.93
CA GLU A 80 9.26 -14.68 -7.72
C GLU A 80 10.58 -14.37 -6.98
N PRO A 81 11.66 -15.16 -7.13
CA PRO A 81 12.95 -14.89 -6.50
C PRO A 81 13.70 -13.76 -7.23
N SER A 82 13.11 -12.57 -7.26
CA SER A 82 13.60 -11.38 -7.95
C SER A 82 13.90 -10.25 -6.96
N PHE A 83 14.67 -9.24 -7.38
CA PHE A 83 14.93 -8.06 -6.57
C PHE A 83 13.83 -7.02 -6.79
N THR A 84 12.68 -7.27 -6.20
CA THR A 84 11.44 -6.53 -6.44
C THR A 84 10.82 -6.06 -5.11
N CYS A 85 10.38 -4.81 -5.04
CA CYS A 85 9.73 -4.24 -3.86
C CYS A 85 8.42 -3.52 -4.22
N ASP A 86 7.44 -3.57 -3.33
CA ASP A 86 6.22 -2.78 -3.34
C ASP A 86 6.26 -1.78 -2.17
N PRO A 87 6.10 -0.48 -2.42
CA PRO A 87 6.25 0.55 -1.39
C PRO A 87 5.10 0.63 -0.38
N THR A 88 3.97 -0.06 -0.62
CA THR A 88 2.77 0.07 0.23
C THR A 88 1.98 -1.22 0.37
N LEU A 89 2.45 -2.10 1.22
CA LEU A 89 1.73 -3.34 1.54
C LEU A 89 1.21 -3.33 2.98
N LEU A 90 0.04 -3.91 3.18
CA LEU A 90 -0.36 -4.43 4.48
C LEU A 90 0.36 -5.76 4.72
N TRP A 91 0.89 -5.90 5.92
CA TRP A 91 1.42 -7.17 6.38
C TRP A 91 0.28 -8.17 6.58
N THR A 92 0.48 -9.39 6.10
CA THR A 92 -0.37 -10.54 6.44
C THR A 92 0.52 -11.76 6.64
N PRO A 93 0.12 -12.75 7.46
CA PRO A 93 0.88 -14.00 7.63
C PRO A 93 1.16 -14.70 6.30
N GLU A 94 0.17 -14.72 5.42
CA GLU A 94 0.28 -15.31 4.09
C GLU A 94 1.37 -14.63 3.24
N ARG A 95 1.41 -13.29 3.22
CA ARG A 95 2.43 -12.54 2.49
C ARG A 95 3.81 -12.67 3.11
N ALA A 96 3.91 -12.79 4.42
CA ALA A 96 5.17 -12.96 5.13
C ALA A 96 5.92 -14.24 4.75
N ALA A 97 5.24 -15.22 4.16
CA ALA A 97 5.87 -16.43 3.63
C ALA A 97 6.82 -16.15 2.44
N TYR A 98 6.56 -15.10 1.66
CA TYR A 98 7.34 -14.78 0.45
C TYR A 98 7.79 -13.31 0.35
N VAL A 99 7.39 -12.47 1.30
CA VAL A 99 7.77 -11.05 1.37
C VAL A 99 8.51 -10.76 2.67
N THR A 100 9.65 -10.11 2.57
CA THR A 100 10.31 -9.45 3.70
C THR A 100 9.76 -8.04 3.83
N PHE A 101 9.25 -7.69 5.01
CA PHE A 101 8.64 -6.40 5.28
C PHE A 101 9.55 -5.48 6.06
N SER A 102 9.47 -4.19 5.75
CA SER A 102 10.06 -3.15 6.59
C SER A 102 9.30 -3.01 7.92
N LYS A 103 9.88 -2.29 8.84
CA LYS A 103 9.12 -1.66 9.93
C LYS A 103 7.97 -0.83 9.37
N PRO A 104 6.91 -0.53 10.15
CA PRO A 104 5.79 0.28 9.67
C PRO A 104 6.28 1.57 9.03
N LEU A 105 5.75 1.88 7.85
CA LEU A 105 6.09 3.07 7.09
C LEU A 105 5.20 4.25 7.47
N LEU A 106 3.88 3.99 7.50
CA LEU A 106 2.84 5.00 7.65
C LEU A 106 1.59 4.37 8.26
N GLY A 107 0.99 5.04 9.26
CA GLY A 107 -0.35 4.74 9.72
C GLY A 107 -1.38 5.38 8.80
N VAL A 108 -2.36 4.61 8.35
CA VAL A 108 -3.44 5.07 7.47
C VAL A 108 -4.80 4.73 8.07
N MET A 109 -5.82 5.52 7.78
CA MET A 109 -7.20 5.22 8.18
C MET A 109 -7.59 3.84 7.67
N SER A 110 -8.22 3.03 8.50
CA SER A 110 -8.65 1.68 8.15
C SER A 110 -9.79 1.68 7.12
N SER A 111 -9.95 0.56 6.44
CA SER A 111 -11.08 0.35 5.52
C SER A 111 -12.41 0.32 6.25
N GLY A 112 -13.46 0.65 5.52
CA GLY A 112 -14.83 0.58 5.99
C GLY A 112 -15.80 0.34 4.83
N LEU A 113 -17.08 0.26 5.16
CA LEU A 113 -18.14 0.18 4.17
C LEU A 113 -18.53 1.56 3.65
N VAL A 114 -18.62 1.67 2.34
CA VAL A 114 -19.13 2.82 1.62
C VAL A 114 -20.51 2.50 1.08
N VAL A 115 -21.48 3.35 1.34
CA VAL A 115 -22.87 3.22 0.91
C VAL A 115 -23.38 4.57 0.42
N ARG A 116 -24.23 4.59 -0.61
CA ARG A 116 -24.91 5.82 -0.99
C ARG A 116 -25.90 6.23 0.11
N LYS A 117 -26.05 7.50 0.38
CA LYS A 117 -26.98 7.99 1.43
C LYS A 117 -28.40 7.47 1.24
N GLN A 118 -28.85 7.32 0.00
CA GLN A 118 -30.19 6.76 -0.30
C GLN A 118 -30.33 5.28 0.12
N ASP A 119 -29.21 4.54 0.20
CA ASP A 119 -29.19 3.11 0.54
C ASP A 119 -28.82 2.85 2.01
N LYS A 120 -28.51 3.88 2.80
CA LYS A 120 -28.04 3.75 4.18
C LYS A 120 -28.97 2.99 5.11
N ALA A 121 -30.30 3.04 4.85
CA ALA A 121 -31.28 2.30 5.62
C ALA A 121 -31.06 0.78 5.60
N LEU A 122 -30.40 0.25 4.54
CA LEU A 122 -30.06 -1.17 4.43
C LEU A 122 -29.05 -1.63 5.51
N LEU A 123 -28.26 -0.70 6.04
CA LEU A 123 -27.27 -1.00 7.07
C LEU A 123 -27.80 -0.82 8.50
N ALA A 124 -28.94 -0.15 8.68
CA ALA A 124 -29.47 0.23 9.99
C ALA A 124 -29.53 -0.93 11.01
N PRO A 125 -29.97 -2.17 10.65
CA PRO A 125 -30.03 -3.28 11.59
C PRO A 125 -28.64 -3.78 12.08
N TYR A 126 -27.55 -3.38 11.38
CA TYR A 126 -26.18 -3.87 11.58
C TYR A 126 -25.26 -2.76 12.09
N LEU A 127 -25.79 -1.57 12.39
CA LEU A 127 -25.02 -0.44 12.91
C LEU A 127 -25.07 -0.39 14.44
N GLU A 128 -23.90 -0.27 15.04
CA GLU A 128 -23.71 -0.04 16.46
C GLU A 128 -22.66 1.06 16.66
N GLN A 129 -23.02 2.15 17.36
CA GLN A 129 -22.13 3.28 17.61
C GLN A 129 -21.44 3.82 16.34
N HIS A 130 -22.19 3.93 15.25
CA HIS A 130 -21.70 4.37 13.94
C HIS A 130 -20.67 3.41 13.29
N GLN A 131 -20.53 2.19 13.77
CA GLN A 131 -19.73 1.13 13.17
C GLN A 131 -20.64 0.04 12.63
N VAL A 132 -20.22 -0.64 11.55
CA VAL A 132 -20.97 -1.74 10.95
C VAL A 132 -20.46 -3.08 11.45
N ASP A 133 -21.35 -3.94 11.90
CA ASP A 133 -21.04 -5.34 12.16
C ASP A 133 -21.08 -6.12 10.84
N LEU A 134 -19.89 -6.32 10.26
CA LEU A 134 -19.76 -6.83 8.90
C LEU A 134 -20.22 -8.30 8.75
N ALA A 135 -19.93 -9.14 9.72
CA ALA A 135 -20.26 -10.57 9.64
C ALA A 135 -21.77 -10.82 9.65
N PRO A 136 -22.57 -10.29 10.59
CA PRO A 136 -24.03 -10.41 10.55
C PRO A 136 -24.65 -9.76 9.31
N LEU A 137 -24.13 -8.59 8.88
CA LEU A 137 -24.61 -7.93 7.66
C LEU A 137 -24.54 -8.88 6.47
N LEU A 138 -23.40 -9.52 6.24
CA LEU A 138 -23.17 -10.37 5.08
C LEU A 138 -23.83 -11.75 5.22
N ALA A 139 -24.07 -12.23 6.44
CA ALA A 139 -24.74 -13.51 6.68
C ALA A 139 -26.28 -13.41 6.54
N HIS A 140 -26.86 -12.25 6.88
CA HIS A 140 -28.32 -12.10 7.00
C HIS A 140 -28.94 -11.15 5.97
N SER A 141 -28.14 -10.50 5.14
CA SER A 141 -28.64 -9.66 4.05
C SER A 141 -28.48 -10.32 2.69
N GLN A 142 -29.24 -9.84 1.71
CA GLN A 142 -29.08 -10.21 0.30
C GLN A 142 -28.10 -9.28 -0.44
N LEU A 143 -27.38 -8.44 0.32
CA LEU A 143 -26.44 -7.46 -0.25
C LEU A 143 -25.18 -8.16 -0.73
N LYS A 144 -24.70 -7.72 -1.90
CA LYS A 144 -23.38 -8.12 -2.40
C LYS A 144 -22.35 -7.07 -2.03
N LEU A 145 -21.26 -7.53 -1.42
CA LEU A 145 -20.14 -6.68 -1.08
C LEU A 145 -19.17 -6.56 -2.26
N GLY A 146 -18.96 -5.32 -2.72
CA GLY A 146 -17.93 -5.01 -3.71
C GLY A 146 -16.56 -4.96 -3.06
N ILE A 147 -15.61 -5.75 -3.57
CA ILE A 147 -14.22 -5.78 -3.10
C ILE A 147 -13.23 -5.81 -4.27
N VAL A 148 -12.05 -5.25 -4.04
CA VAL A 148 -10.92 -5.41 -4.96
C VAL A 148 -10.28 -6.77 -4.71
N ALA A 149 -10.14 -7.56 -5.75
CA ALA A 149 -9.53 -8.89 -5.67
C ALA A 149 -8.08 -8.82 -5.17
N GLN A 150 -7.69 -9.81 -4.35
CA GLN A 150 -6.35 -9.93 -3.76
C GLN A 150 -5.91 -8.73 -2.90
N ARG A 151 -6.83 -7.83 -2.55
CA ARG A 151 -6.59 -6.76 -1.59
C ARG A 151 -6.83 -7.29 -0.17
N SER A 152 -5.88 -7.04 0.73
CA SER A 152 -6.11 -7.19 2.16
C SER A 152 -6.71 -5.90 2.71
N TYR A 153 -7.67 -6.03 3.62
CA TYR A 153 -8.33 -4.90 4.28
C TYR A 153 -8.00 -4.82 5.78
N SER A 154 -7.72 -5.92 6.40
CA SER A 154 -7.10 -6.20 7.71
C SER A 154 -7.24 -7.69 7.97
N ALA A 155 -6.49 -8.25 8.93
CA ALA A 155 -6.61 -9.67 9.26
C ALA A 155 -8.06 -10.05 9.61
N GLN A 156 -8.71 -9.27 10.48
CA GLN A 156 -10.10 -9.51 10.89
C GLN A 156 -11.08 -9.46 9.72
N VAL A 157 -10.97 -8.47 8.83
CA VAL A 157 -11.86 -8.35 7.67
C VAL A 157 -11.59 -9.46 6.66
N ASP A 158 -10.33 -9.76 6.41
CA ASP A 158 -9.92 -10.82 5.49
C ASP A 158 -10.42 -12.20 5.97
N ASP A 159 -10.44 -12.45 7.30
CA ASP A 159 -11.01 -13.66 7.89
C ASP A 159 -12.52 -13.77 7.64
N ILE A 160 -13.26 -12.68 7.85
CA ILE A 160 -14.69 -12.62 7.54
C ILE A 160 -14.93 -12.92 6.07
N LEU A 161 -14.17 -12.25 5.17
CA LEU A 161 -14.33 -12.42 3.71
C LEU A 161 -14.02 -13.84 3.23
N ARG A 162 -13.08 -14.55 3.88
CA ARG A 162 -12.78 -15.96 3.56
C ARG A 162 -13.90 -16.92 3.94
N GLY A 163 -14.65 -16.62 4.98
CA GLY A 163 -15.79 -17.42 5.41
C GLY A 163 -17.07 -17.25 4.59
N LEU A 164 -17.10 -16.30 3.63
CA LEU A 164 -18.30 -15.99 2.87
C LEU A 164 -18.44 -16.83 1.61
N PRO A 165 -19.68 -17.15 1.21
CA PRO A 165 -19.94 -17.76 -0.08
C PRO A 165 -19.63 -16.75 -1.21
N GLU A 166 -19.13 -17.26 -2.34
CA GLU A 166 -18.70 -16.44 -3.49
C GLU A 166 -19.80 -15.51 -4.00
N GLN A 167 -21.06 -15.93 -3.92
CA GLN A 167 -22.20 -15.12 -4.37
C GLN A 167 -22.45 -13.87 -3.52
N ALA A 168 -21.95 -13.81 -2.29
CA ALA A 168 -22.03 -12.62 -1.42
C ALA A 168 -21.01 -11.54 -1.81
N LEU A 169 -20.05 -11.86 -2.67
CA LEU A 169 -18.97 -10.98 -3.06
C LEU A 169 -19.05 -10.61 -4.54
N SER A 170 -18.76 -9.35 -4.83
CA SER A 170 -18.48 -8.84 -6.18
C SER A 170 -16.99 -8.48 -6.25
N ARG A 171 -16.18 -9.43 -6.73
CA ARG A 171 -14.72 -9.26 -6.84
C ARG A 171 -14.35 -8.58 -8.14
N HIS A 172 -13.65 -7.45 -8.05
CA HIS A 172 -13.14 -6.74 -9.21
C HIS A 172 -11.64 -6.85 -9.32
N TYR A 173 -11.19 -7.08 -10.55
CA TYR A 173 -9.78 -7.21 -10.93
C TYR A 173 -9.35 -6.00 -11.79
N GLY A 174 -8.05 -5.84 -12.00
CA GLY A 174 -7.51 -4.82 -12.89
C GLY A 174 -6.97 -3.59 -12.16
N THR A 175 -6.57 -2.60 -12.93
CA THR A 175 -5.97 -1.36 -12.43
C THR A 175 -6.99 -0.40 -11.83
N GLU A 176 -8.22 -0.38 -12.37
CA GLU A 176 -9.30 0.54 -11.99
C GLU A 176 -10.41 -0.16 -11.19
N ALA A 177 -10.05 -1.22 -10.45
CA ALA A 177 -11.04 -2.06 -9.78
C ALA A 177 -11.94 -1.28 -8.81
N THR A 178 -11.38 -0.36 -8.00
CA THR A 178 -12.16 0.46 -7.07
C THR A 178 -13.08 1.44 -7.81
N ALA A 179 -12.59 2.09 -8.87
CA ALA A 179 -13.39 3.00 -9.69
C ALA A 179 -14.58 2.28 -10.35
N SER A 180 -14.36 1.06 -10.85
CA SER A 180 -15.42 0.22 -11.43
C SER A 180 -16.47 -0.18 -10.40
N LEU A 181 -16.07 -0.51 -9.16
CA LEU A 181 -17.01 -0.81 -8.07
C LEU A 181 -17.89 0.39 -7.73
N LEU A 182 -17.30 1.60 -7.67
CA LEU A 182 -18.06 2.83 -7.43
C LEU A 182 -19.04 3.13 -8.57
N GLN A 183 -18.62 2.92 -9.82
CA GLN A 183 -19.52 3.07 -10.96
C GLN A 183 -20.70 2.09 -10.89
N MET A 184 -20.47 0.83 -10.50
CA MET A 184 -21.56 -0.13 -10.28
C MET A 184 -22.49 0.33 -9.16
N GLN A 185 -21.93 0.93 -8.10
CA GLN A 185 -22.71 1.47 -6.99
C GLN A 185 -23.57 2.68 -7.44
N GLN A 186 -23.02 3.59 -8.22
CA GLN A 186 -23.77 4.72 -8.81
C GLN A 186 -24.92 4.24 -9.67
N LEU A 187 -24.71 3.18 -10.46
CA LEU A 187 -25.76 2.57 -11.31
C LEU A 187 -26.76 1.71 -10.54
N GLY A 188 -26.66 1.61 -9.20
CA GLY A 188 -27.55 0.78 -8.38
C GLY A 188 -27.35 -0.72 -8.51
N ARG A 189 -26.29 -1.16 -9.20
CA ARG A 189 -25.97 -2.60 -9.39
C ARG A 189 -25.27 -3.21 -8.18
N LEU A 190 -24.76 -2.36 -7.30
CA LEU A 190 -24.08 -2.73 -6.08
C LEU A 190 -24.46 -1.72 -5.00
N GLN A 191 -24.78 -2.16 -3.77
CA GLN A 191 -25.21 -1.26 -2.69
C GLN A 191 -24.06 -0.87 -1.77
N ILE A 192 -23.13 -1.81 -1.51
CA ILE A 192 -22.05 -1.63 -0.54
C ILE A 192 -20.69 -1.95 -1.18
N VAL A 193 -19.69 -1.12 -0.88
CA VAL A 193 -18.30 -1.30 -1.33
C VAL A 193 -17.38 -1.23 -0.12
N LEU A 194 -16.44 -2.16 -0.02
CA LEU A 194 -15.39 -2.13 0.99
C LEU A 194 -14.18 -1.36 0.44
N GLY A 195 -13.78 -0.30 1.14
CA GLY A 195 -12.68 0.54 0.67
C GLY A 195 -12.11 1.46 1.73
N TYR A 196 -11.13 2.23 1.34
CA TYR A 196 -10.49 3.27 2.17
C TYR A 196 -11.06 4.62 1.80
N TRP A 197 -11.57 5.35 2.80
CA TRP A 197 -12.33 6.57 2.53
C TRP A 197 -11.57 7.63 1.71
N PRO A 198 -10.28 7.92 1.96
CA PRO A 198 -9.55 8.87 1.12
C PRO A 198 -9.44 8.45 -0.35
N GLU A 199 -9.29 7.15 -0.64
CA GLU A 199 -9.29 6.60 -2.01
C GLU A 199 -10.67 6.76 -2.65
N ILE A 200 -11.72 6.38 -1.92
CA ILE A 200 -13.10 6.44 -2.39
C ILE A 200 -13.50 7.88 -2.73
N ARG A 201 -13.23 8.84 -1.83
CA ARG A 201 -13.51 10.26 -2.06
C ARG A 201 -12.82 10.77 -3.32
N TYR A 202 -11.53 10.48 -3.46
CA TYR A 202 -10.79 10.88 -4.63
C TYR A 202 -11.42 10.35 -5.92
N LEU A 203 -11.77 9.07 -5.96
CA LEU A 203 -12.34 8.43 -7.14
C LEU A 203 -13.76 8.92 -7.45
N ILE A 204 -14.60 9.16 -6.43
CA ILE A 204 -15.93 9.76 -6.62
C ILE A 204 -15.79 11.13 -7.31
N GLN A 205 -14.89 11.98 -6.83
CA GLN A 205 -14.63 13.30 -7.41
C GLN A 205 -14.09 13.21 -8.83
N GLN A 206 -13.20 12.25 -9.12
CA GLN A 206 -12.70 12.02 -10.47
C GLN A 206 -13.79 11.57 -11.45
N GLN A 207 -14.82 10.89 -10.95
CA GLN A 207 -15.99 10.47 -11.72
C GLN A 207 -17.09 11.55 -11.83
N GLY A 208 -16.82 12.75 -11.33
CA GLY A 208 -17.78 13.86 -11.33
C GLY A 208 -18.91 13.74 -10.30
N GLY A 209 -18.76 12.82 -9.33
CA GLY A 209 -19.69 12.66 -8.22
C GLY A 209 -19.34 13.55 -7.02
N ALA A 210 -20.25 13.62 -6.05
CA ALA A 210 -20.08 14.30 -4.79
C ALA A 210 -19.87 13.29 -3.66
N ALA A 211 -18.80 13.47 -2.87
CA ALA A 211 -18.50 12.57 -1.75
C ALA A 211 -19.61 12.64 -0.68
N GLU A 212 -20.30 13.78 -0.60
CA GLU A 212 -21.42 14.06 0.29
C GLU A 212 -22.64 13.16 0.01
N ASP A 213 -22.72 12.52 -1.15
CA ASP A 213 -23.80 11.57 -1.50
C ASP A 213 -23.57 10.17 -0.90
N TYR A 214 -22.47 9.99 -0.20
CA TYR A 214 -22.06 8.72 0.39
C TYR A 214 -21.87 8.84 1.89
N ASP A 215 -22.09 7.72 2.59
CA ASP A 215 -21.70 7.52 3.97
C ASP A 215 -20.62 6.46 4.06
N PHE A 216 -19.69 6.66 5.00
CA PHE A 216 -18.61 5.72 5.32
C PHE A 216 -18.80 5.21 6.74
N TYR A 217 -18.80 3.90 6.91
CA TYR A 217 -18.94 3.23 8.19
C TYR A 217 -17.69 2.39 8.50
N PRO A 218 -16.93 2.73 9.56
CA PRO A 218 -15.89 1.87 10.09
C PRO A 218 -16.46 0.48 10.44
N ILE A 219 -15.63 -0.55 10.34
CA ILE A 219 -16.03 -1.91 10.68
C ILE A 219 -15.80 -2.15 12.16
N LYS A 220 -16.83 -2.67 12.86
CA LYS A 220 -16.79 -2.98 14.28
C LYS A 220 -15.62 -3.92 14.61
N GLY A 221 -14.84 -3.55 15.63
CA GLY A 221 -13.68 -4.32 16.08
C GLY A 221 -12.39 -4.05 15.27
N VAL A 222 -12.45 -3.35 14.14
CA VAL A 222 -11.26 -2.96 13.40
C VAL A 222 -10.67 -1.69 14.02
N LYS A 223 -9.35 -1.67 14.23
CA LYS A 223 -8.64 -0.48 14.73
C LYS A 223 -8.78 0.67 13.75
N GLN A 224 -8.80 1.91 14.26
CA GLN A 224 -8.93 3.11 13.45
C GLN A 224 -7.82 3.26 12.40
N TYR A 225 -6.61 2.79 12.72
CA TYR A 225 -5.45 2.89 11.83
C TYR A 225 -4.85 1.52 11.54
N GLN A 226 -4.34 1.39 10.32
CA GLN A 226 -3.54 0.27 9.83
C GLN A 226 -2.16 0.78 9.40
N PHE A 227 -1.17 -0.10 9.45
CA PHE A 227 0.20 0.28 9.13
C PHE A 227 0.65 -0.31 7.80
N LEU A 228 0.96 0.59 6.85
CA LEU A 228 1.61 0.21 5.61
C LEU A 228 3.09 -0.02 5.83
N ARG A 229 3.66 -0.92 5.01
CA ARG A 229 5.07 -1.27 5.02
C ARG A 229 5.59 -1.35 3.59
N VAL A 230 6.89 -1.14 3.41
CA VAL A 230 7.55 -1.61 2.19
C VAL A 230 7.70 -3.11 2.30
N GLY A 231 7.38 -3.83 1.22
CA GLY A 231 7.59 -5.26 1.13
C GLY A 231 8.45 -5.61 -0.08
N CYS A 232 9.51 -6.37 0.12
CA CYS A 232 10.36 -6.88 -0.96
C CYS A 232 10.27 -8.40 -1.06
N SER A 233 10.47 -8.98 -2.25
CA SER A 233 10.62 -10.43 -2.42
C SER A 233 11.63 -10.98 -1.42
N ASN A 234 11.35 -12.11 -0.79
CA ASN A 234 12.19 -12.70 0.27
C ASN A 234 13.46 -13.32 -0.28
N THR A 235 14.36 -12.47 -0.81
CA THR A 235 15.70 -12.79 -1.31
C THR A 235 16.74 -12.09 -0.45
N ASP A 236 18.03 -12.44 -0.62
CA ASP A 236 19.13 -11.75 0.07
C ASP A 236 19.14 -10.25 -0.25
N LEU A 237 18.98 -9.89 -1.51
CA LEU A 237 18.90 -8.49 -1.94
C LEU A 237 17.65 -7.79 -1.38
N GLY A 238 16.50 -8.47 -1.37
CA GLY A 238 15.28 -7.93 -0.76
C GLY A 238 15.45 -7.65 0.73
N ARG A 239 16.07 -8.56 1.48
CA ARG A 239 16.38 -8.35 2.92
C ARG A 239 17.36 -7.21 3.14
N GLN A 240 18.41 -7.08 2.30
CA GLN A 240 19.35 -5.97 2.37
C GLN A 240 18.66 -4.62 2.10
N ALA A 241 17.81 -4.55 1.07
CA ALA A 241 17.03 -3.35 0.78
C ALA A 241 16.11 -2.97 1.95
N ILE A 242 15.39 -3.92 2.53
CA ILE A 242 14.55 -3.69 3.72
C ILE A 242 15.38 -3.17 4.89
N ALA A 243 16.52 -3.78 5.18
CA ALA A 243 17.39 -3.30 6.26
C ALA A 243 17.91 -1.87 6.01
N ARG A 244 18.14 -1.49 4.75
CA ARG A 244 18.51 -0.14 4.35
C ARG A 244 17.34 0.84 4.54
N ILE A 245 16.15 0.46 4.08
CA ILE A 245 14.91 1.23 4.21
C ILE A 245 14.62 1.49 5.69
N ASP A 246 14.71 0.48 6.55
CA ASP A 246 14.44 0.61 7.99
C ASP A 246 15.32 1.66 8.68
N LYS A 247 16.53 1.87 8.20
CA LYS A 247 17.42 2.95 8.69
C LYS A 247 16.96 4.34 8.27
N LEU A 248 16.23 4.46 7.17
CA LEU A 248 15.71 5.72 6.64
C LEU A 248 14.35 6.11 7.23
N LEU A 249 13.56 5.12 7.67
CA LEU A 249 12.19 5.32 8.14
C LEU A 249 12.05 6.33 9.30
N PRO A 250 12.92 6.38 10.34
CA PRO A 250 12.72 7.29 11.46
C PRO A 250 12.62 8.76 11.05
N ALA A 251 13.49 9.21 10.12
CA ALA A 251 13.43 10.58 9.61
C ALA A 251 12.17 10.83 8.76
N LEU A 252 11.84 9.90 7.85
CA LEU A 252 10.68 10.02 6.99
C LEU A 252 9.36 10.04 7.78
N ARG A 253 9.23 9.21 8.81
CA ARG A 253 8.04 9.13 9.68
C ARG A 253 7.82 10.41 10.47
N ARG A 254 8.90 11.02 10.97
CA ARG A 254 8.83 12.23 11.77
C ARG A 254 8.50 13.46 10.93
N ASP A 255 9.21 13.62 9.81
CA ASP A 255 9.30 14.90 9.13
C ASP A 255 8.45 15.01 7.86
N THR A 256 8.05 13.89 7.25
CA THR A 256 7.50 13.89 5.89
C THR A 256 6.20 13.10 5.72
N LEU A 257 6.20 11.82 6.02
CA LEU A 257 5.12 10.91 5.63
C LEU A 257 3.75 11.26 6.20
N PRO A 258 3.63 11.63 7.49
CA PRO A 258 2.32 12.02 8.03
C PRO A 258 1.70 13.19 7.30
N GLY A 259 2.50 14.21 6.96
CA GLY A 259 2.05 15.38 6.21
C GLY A 259 1.63 15.04 4.78
N LEU A 260 2.35 14.13 4.12
CA LEU A 260 1.98 13.68 2.78
C LEU A 260 0.62 12.96 2.75
N TYR A 261 0.29 12.22 3.80
CA TYR A 261 -1.01 11.54 3.88
C TYR A 261 -2.12 12.45 4.40
N ALA A 262 -1.83 13.28 5.42
CA ALA A 262 -2.83 14.16 6.06
C ALA A 262 -3.56 15.05 5.06
N ARG A 263 -2.88 15.59 4.05
CA ARG A 263 -3.48 16.47 3.03
C ARG A 263 -4.59 15.81 2.21
N TRP A 264 -4.71 14.48 2.25
CA TRP A 264 -5.75 13.71 1.57
C TRP A 264 -6.94 13.38 2.47
N LEU A 265 -6.81 13.69 3.77
CA LEU A 265 -7.92 13.57 4.72
C LEU A 265 -8.82 14.80 4.64
N GLU A 266 -10.02 14.68 5.20
CA GLU A 266 -10.89 15.81 5.42
C GLU A 266 -10.20 16.85 6.33
N PRO A 267 -10.41 18.16 6.10
CA PRO A 267 -9.76 19.21 6.87
C PRO A 267 -9.88 19.02 8.38
N GLU A 268 -11.04 18.54 8.85
CA GLU A 268 -11.35 18.32 10.28
C GLU A 268 -10.49 17.20 10.88
N LEU A 269 -10.07 16.22 10.07
CA LEU A 269 -9.29 15.07 10.51
C LEU A 269 -7.78 15.31 10.46
N GLN A 270 -7.31 16.30 9.69
CA GLN A 270 -5.88 16.49 9.44
C GLN A 270 -5.08 16.73 10.73
N SER A 271 -5.56 17.67 11.57
CA SER A 271 -4.85 18.01 12.81
C SER A 271 -4.81 16.85 13.81
N SER A 272 -5.94 16.15 14.00
CA SER A 272 -6.01 14.99 14.90
C SER A 272 -5.16 13.83 14.39
N TYR A 273 -5.17 13.60 13.08
CA TYR A 273 -4.30 12.59 12.48
C TYR A 273 -2.81 12.91 12.68
N LEU A 274 -2.38 14.14 12.43
CA LEU A 274 -0.98 14.56 12.61
C LEU A 274 -0.53 14.44 14.07
N HIS A 275 -1.42 14.72 15.02
CA HIS A 275 -1.13 14.52 16.45
C HIS A 275 -0.92 13.03 16.76
N GLN A 276 -1.85 12.18 16.36
CA GLN A 276 -1.77 10.73 16.61
C GLN A 276 -0.62 10.07 15.84
N ALA A 277 -0.29 10.54 14.64
CA ALA A 277 0.79 10.00 13.85
C ALA A 277 2.17 10.17 14.51
N ARG A 278 2.36 11.17 15.37
CA ARG A 278 3.58 11.30 16.20
C ARG A 278 3.66 10.18 17.23
N GLU A 279 2.54 9.87 17.89
CA GLU A 279 2.47 8.83 18.91
C GLU A 279 2.63 7.41 18.32
N PHE A 280 2.22 7.18 17.06
CA PHE A 280 2.34 5.86 16.41
C PHE A 280 3.76 5.29 16.44
N PHE A 281 4.76 6.14 16.41
CA PHE A 281 6.15 5.74 16.25
C PHE A 281 7.01 6.05 17.48
N GLU A 282 6.45 6.64 18.52
CA GLU A 282 7.13 6.90 19.80
C GLU A 282 7.15 5.66 20.68
N SER A 283 6.20 4.73 20.51
CA SER A 283 6.18 3.49 21.27
C SER A 283 6.98 2.40 20.54
N SER A 284 7.85 1.69 21.26
CA SER A 284 8.58 0.51 20.76
C SER A 284 7.67 -0.59 20.22
N ALA A 285 6.39 -0.58 20.59
CA ALA A 285 5.37 -1.49 20.09
C ALA A 285 5.06 -1.27 18.58
N ALA A 286 5.28 -0.06 18.03
CA ALA A 286 5.07 0.22 16.62
C ALA A 286 6.08 -0.51 15.71
N ASP A 287 7.25 -0.82 16.22
CA ASP A 287 8.32 -1.51 15.49
C ASP A 287 8.23 -3.04 15.62
N ALA A 288 7.41 -3.56 16.54
CA ALA A 288 7.21 -4.98 16.69
C ALA A 288 6.57 -5.58 15.42
N PRO A 289 6.98 -6.77 14.97
CA PRO A 289 6.24 -7.49 13.96
C PRO A 289 4.81 -7.68 14.49
N PRO A 290 3.78 -7.54 13.65
CA PRO A 290 2.42 -7.84 14.08
C PRO A 290 2.40 -9.27 14.59
N VAL A 291 1.86 -9.45 15.80
CA VAL A 291 1.63 -10.77 16.38
C VAL A 291 0.71 -11.54 15.44
N PRO A 292 1.01 -12.79 15.10
CA PRO A 292 0.22 -13.60 14.20
C PRO A 292 -1.22 -13.78 14.67
#